data_e6cdff60b537755f247ce5338fcf5782
#
_entry.id   e6cdff60b537755f247ce5338fcf5782
#
_cell.length_a   1.000
_cell.length_b   1.000
_cell.length_c   1.000
_cell.angle_alpha   90.00
_cell.angle_beta   90.00
_cell.angle_gamma   90.00
#
_symmetry.space_group_name_H-M   'P 1'
#
loop_
_entity.id
_entity.type
_entity.pdbx_description
1 polymer ?
#
loop_
_entity_poly.entity_id
_entity_poly.type
_entity_poly.pdbx_seq_one_letter_code
_entity_poly.pdbx_strand_id
1 'polypeptide(L)'
;MATVKGLAAGTLAWLERLAARPLGALALFLAGILVYAVRAIGWPLTAGRDLDEYLYAYVQLFDSDVLLPWSMLFRTPLTPLVTGPALDVAGGVLAEPVAAILFAGSIVAWSAAALAFGPRAALVTGLALLAYPGYGLMFHEFASETVFASVFALWALLLVRASSRPSVARFALVGLGIATLAFARPGNAVLVLFALFPLALKAPWRQRLVWGTAVAAAALVPMTAWAVHNGLRFGDYTLARGGNAIVPFYRAFITDRIVSPENGPSSRRLAKAVKMHLLTRDPYRSYGLTVDDVFSSGSFRIHEDLYLLSDQVFGWGSDYEILRKAGLEAVRAHPGTYTSGVVRTLWSQLKAPYFRSVPEASGGPRVPEQQPTITAGGRRLPKPTEGEPIPAGQVVWISRPDQAIQQVWTSPTEWHLEFRNPGDRARLERIQRELDRLFAALPDRKGNAELARRLNQLSRWYPRPVMWLVLGVIAIIWRRPRGSWTLVALTLAALLVVLLNALGLFADPRFVLPVAPAFVLFAVGGLLGETRTAAHG
;
A
#
# COMPACT_ATOMS: atom_id res chain seq x y z
N MET A 1 19.59 -41.10 -23.80
CA MET A 1 19.79 -39.67 -23.39
C MET A 1 19.50 -38.68 -24.53
N ALA A 2 19.84 -38.92 -25.77
CA ALA A 2 19.58 -37.99 -26.90
C ALA A 2 18.08 -37.74 -27.19
N THR A 3 17.23 -38.75 -27.12
CA THR A 3 15.76 -38.66 -27.33
C THR A 3 15.05 -37.83 -26.27
N VAL A 4 15.43 -37.90 -25.00
CA VAL A 4 14.83 -37.12 -23.90
C VAL A 4 15.20 -35.64 -24.03
N LYS A 5 16.43 -35.31 -24.42
CA LYS A 5 16.88 -33.93 -24.68
C LYS A 5 16.14 -33.31 -25.88
N GLY A 6 15.90 -34.09 -26.94
CA GLY A 6 15.13 -33.62 -28.11
C GLY A 6 13.66 -33.34 -27.80
N LEU A 7 13.00 -34.22 -27.04
CA LEU A 7 11.64 -34.04 -26.57
C LEU A 7 11.51 -32.82 -25.66
N ALA A 8 12.40 -32.63 -24.70
CA ALA A 8 12.42 -31.48 -23.80
C ALA A 8 12.60 -30.15 -24.55
N ALA A 9 13.50 -30.10 -25.54
CA ALA A 9 13.71 -28.92 -26.37
C ALA A 9 12.48 -28.60 -27.25
N GLY A 10 11.84 -29.61 -27.82
CA GLY A 10 10.60 -29.48 -28.60
C GLY A 10 9.43 -28.95 -27.77
N THR A 11 9.28 -29.49 -26.55
CA THR A 11 8.23 -29.04 -25.61
C THR A 11 8.46 -27.58 -25.19
N LEU A 12 9.69 -27.20 -24.87
CA LEU A 12 10.02 -25.83 -24.50
C LEU A 12 9.73 -24.85 -25.64
N ALA A 13 10.15 -25.16 -26.87
CA ALA A 13 9.89 -24.34 -28.04
C ALA A 13 8.38 -24.21 -28.35
N TRP A 14 7.59 -25.23 -28.06
CA TRP A 14 6.13 -25.18 -28.19
C TRP A 14 5.53 -24.26 -27.11
N LEU A 15 5.93 -24.37 -25.84
CA LEU A 15 5.49 -23.51 -24.75
C LEU A 15 5.86 -22.03 -25.00
N GLU A 16 7.05 -21.75 -25.52
CA GLU A 16 7.47 -20.40 -25.89
C GLU A 16 6.59 -19.81 -26.99
N ARG A 17 6.24 -20.60 -28.01
CA ARG A 17 5.31 -20.19 -29.06
C ARG A 17 3.90 -19.96 -28.52
N LEU A 18 3.45 -20.79 -27.60
CA LEU A 18 2.16 -20.64 -26.95
C LEU A 18 2.10 -19.34 -26.12
N ALA A 19 3.15 -19.06 -25.33
CA ALA A 19 3.23 -17.86 -24.51
C ALA A 19 3.13 -16.55 -25.32
N ALA A 20 3.53 -16.56 -26.57
CA ALA A 20 3.40 -15.42 -27.48
C ALA A 20 2.00 -15.25 -28.10
N ARG A 21 1.09 -16.20 -27.91
CA ARG A 21 -0.26 -16.20 -28.50
C ARG A 21 -1.33 -15.82 -27.47
N PRO A 22 -2.51 -15.32 -27.89
CA PRO A 22 -3.64 -15.05 -26.99
C PRO A 22 -4.06 -16.29 -26.17
N LEU A 23 -4.00 -17.48 -26.75
CA LEU A 23 -4.26 -18.74 -26.05
C LEU A 23 -3.29 -18.99 -24.88
N GLY A 24 -2.04 -18.58 -24.99
CA GLY A 24 -1.08 -18.66 -23.90
C GLY A 24 -1.41 -17.71 -22.76
N ALA A 25 -1.86 -16.49 -23.07
CA ALA A 25 -2.34 -15.54 -22.07
C ALA A 25 -3.59 -16.09 -21.36
N LEU A 26 -4.53 -16.69 -22.09
CA LEU A 26 -5.72 -17.33 -21.51
C LEU A 26 -5.31 -18.53 -20.63
N ALA A 27 -4.42 -19.40 -21.11
CA ALA A 27 -3.94 -20.54 -20.31
C ALA A 27 -3.25 -20.08 -19.02
N LEU A 28 -2.44 -19.02 -19.09
CA LEU A 28 -1.77 -18.43 -17.92
C LEU A 28 -2.79 -17.81 -16.95
N PHE A 29 -3.82 -17.14 -17.47
CA PHE A 29 -4.91 -16.59 -16.66
C PHE A 29 -5.66 -17.70 -15.92
N LEU A 30 -6.07 -18.76 -16.62
CA LEU A 30 -6.76 -19.90 -16.00
C LEU A 30 -5.88 -20.63 -14.99
N ALA A 31 -4.58 -20.78 -15.27
CA ALA A 31 -3.61 -21.30 -14.31
C ALA A 31 -3.50 -20.39 -13.07
N GLY A 32 -3.55 -19.06 -13.24
CA GLY A 32 -3.61 -18.10 -12.14
C GLY A 32 -4.85 -18.29 -11.28
N ILE A 33 -6.03 -18.39 -11.89
CA ILE A 33 -7.29 -18.67 -11.16
C ILE A 33 -7.20 -19.99 -10.39
N LEU A 34 -6.68 -21.05 -11.00
CA LEU A 34 -6.51 -22.35 -10.35
C LEU A 34 -5.54 -22.28 -9.16
N VAL A 35 -4.39 -21.61 -9.34
CA VAL A 35 -3.40 -21.43 -8.25
C VAL A 35 -4.00 -20.62 -7.11
N TYR A 36 -4.77 -19.56 -7.40
CA TYR A 36 -5.51 -18.83 -6.39
C TYR A 36 -6.48 -19.74 -5.64
N ALA A 37 -7.33 -20.49 -6.36
CA ALA A 37 -8.31 -21.39 -5.76
C ALA A 37 -7.68 -22.45 -4.85
N VAL A 38 -6.53 -23.03 -5.27
CA VAL A 38 -5.79 -23.99 -4.43
C VAL A 38 -5.27 -23.31 -3.16
N ARG A 39 -4.72 -22.09 -3.26
CA ARG A 39 -4.26 -21.33 -2.10
C ARG A 39 -5.41 -20.94 -1.17
N ALA A 40 -6.60 -20.64 -1.73
CA ALA A 40 -7.79 -20.29 -0.97
C ALA A 40 -8.29 -21.44 -0.06
N ILE A 41 -7.91 -22.70 -0.34
CA ILE A 41 -8.15 -23.82 0.58
C ILE A 41 -7.35 -23.63 1.88
N GLY A 42 -6.10 -23.15 1.79
CA GLY A 42 -5.27 -22.86 2.95
C GLY A 42 -5.61 -21.53 3.61
N TRP A 43 -5.82 -20.51 2.80
CA TRP A 43 -6.18 -19.17 3.24
C TRP A 43 -7.36 -18.62 2.45
N PRO A 44 -8.58 -18.75 2.95
CA PRO A 44 -9.72 -18.02 2.41
C PRO A 44 -9.44 -16.52 2.38
N LEU A 45 -10.14 -15.79 1.52
CA LEU A 45 -10.07 -14.35 1.50
C LEU A 45 -10.48 -13.77 2.86
N THR A 46 -9.69 -12.85 3.40
CA THR A 46 -9.99 -12.17 4.66
C THR A 46 -9.90 -10.67 4.49
N ALA A 47 -10.40 -9.93 5.48
CA ALA A 47 -10.09 -8.51 5.59
C ALA A 47 -8.58 -8.31 5.66
N GLY A 48 -8.07 -7.48 4.79
CA GLY A 48 -6.71 -6.97 4.90
C GLY A 48 -6.66 -5.79 5.88
N ARG A 49 -5.46 -5.30 6.12
CA ARG A 49 -5.26 -4.13 6.99
C ARG A 49 -5.96 -2.92 6.40
N ASP A 50 -6.55 -2.12 7.28
CA ASP A 50 -7.23 -0.86 6.94
C ASP A 50 -8.45 -1.05 5.99
N LEU A 51 -8.98 -2.28 5.83
CA LEU A 51 -10.17 -2.51 4.99
C LEU A 51 -11.37 -1.74 5.52
N ASP A 52 -11.53 -1.63 6.83
CA ASP A 52 -12.56 -0.86 7.50
C ASP A 52 -12.58 0.59 7.03
N GLU A 53 -11.44 1.27 6.99
CA GLU A 53 -11.33 2.65 6.53
C GLU A 53 -11.73 2.81 5.04
N TYR A 54 -11.40 1.82 4.19
CA TYR A 54 -11.83 1.81 2.80
C TYR A 54 -13.33 1.58 2.66
N LEU A 55 -13.92 0.75 3.52
CA LEU A 55 -15.36 0.50 3.52
C LEU A 55 -16.14 1.67 4.11
N TYR A 56 -15.60 2.37 5.14
CA TYR A 56 -16.16 3.65 5.59
C TYR A 56 -16.24 4.67 4.46
N ALA A 57 -15.19 4.74 3.63
CA ALA A 57 -15.20 5.60 2.45
C ALA A 57 -16.23 5.12 1.41
N TYR A 58 -16.33 3.80 1.16
CA TYR A 58 -17.27 3.24 0.20
C TYR A 58 -18.73 3.52 0.55
N VAL A 59 -19.12 3.26 1.79
CA VAL A 59 -20.51 3.44 2.27
C VAL A 59 -20.97 4.89 2.13
N GLN A 60 -20.05 5.87 2.24
CA GLN A 60 -20.36 7.29 2.16
C GLN A 60 -20.00 7.95 0.83
N LEU A 61 -19.45 7.18 -0.14
CA LEU A 61 -18.90 7.75 -1.38
C LEU A 61 -19.91 8.56 -2.19
N PHE A 62 -21.16 8.11 -2.19
CA PHE A 62 -22.25 8.73 -2.95
C PHE A 62 -23.20 9.57 -2.08
N ASP A 63 -22.91 9.68 -0.78
CA ASP A 63 -23.72 10.52 0.10
C ASP A 63 -23.49 12.00 -0.21
N SER A 64 -24.56 12.79 -0.31
CA SER A 64 -24.48 14.24 -0.49
C SER A 64 -23.92 14.93 0.76
N ASP A 65 -24.25 14.40 1.93
CA ASP A 65 -23.86 14.90 3.25
C ASP A 65 -23.08 13.78 3.98
N VAL A 66 -21.74 13.87 3.94
CA VAL A 66 -20.84 12.88 4.53
C VAL A 66 -20.70 13.12 6.02
N LEU A 67 -21.04 12.12 6.82
CA LEU A 67 -20.95 12.21 8.28
C LEU A 67 -19.49 12.17 8.77
N LEU A 68 -18.64 11.36 8.13
CA LEU A 68 -17.24 11.15 8.52
C LEU A 68 -16.28 11.62 7.40
N PRO A 69 -16.06 12.93 7.22
CA PRO A 69 -15.22 13.47 6.15
C PRO A 69 -13.79 12.92 6.16
N TRP A 70 -13.25 12.58 7.33
CA TRP A 70 -11.91 12.01 7.43
C TRP A 70 -11.78 10.69 6.65
N SER A 71 -12.81 9.84 6.65
CA SER A 71 -12.78 8.57 5.93
C SER A 71 -12.69 8.77 4.41
N MET A 72 -13.30 9.85 3.90
CA MET A 72 -13.25 10.22 2.48
C MET A 72 -11.94 10.86 2.08
N LEU A 73 -11.31 11.58 3.02
CA LEU A 73 -10.08 12.34 2.78
C LEU A 73 -8.82 11.51 3.05
N PHE A 74 -8.87 10.58 4.00
CA PHE A 74 -7.71 9.77 4.38
C PHE A 74 -7.34 8.72 3.32
N ARG A 75 -8.35 8.23 2.58
CA ARG A 75 -8.19 7.18 1.57
C ARG A 75 -8.56 7.69 0.18
N THR A 76 -7.81 7.23 -0.81
CA THR A 76 -8.08 7.53 -2.22
C THR A 76 -9.12 6.55 -2.79
N PRO A 77 -9.89 6.93 -3.84
CA PRO A 77 -11.16 6.30 -4.18
C PRO A 77 -11.06 4.91 -4.84
N LEU A 78 -9.92 4.51 -5.39
CA LEU A 78 -9.87 3.29 -6.21
C LEU A 78 -10.06 2.01 -5.37
N THR A 79 -9.43 1.93 -4.20
CA THR A 79 -9.58 0.74 -3.35
C THR A 79 -11.01 0.57 -2.86
N PRO A 80 -11.70 1.60 -2.30
CA PRO A 80 -13.13 1.52 -2.00
C PRO A 80 -13.99 1.08 -3.17
N LEU A 81 -13.74 1.63 -4.37
CA LEU A 81 -14.50 1.30 -5.60
C LEU A 81 -14.28 -0.13 -6.12
N VAL A 82 -13.21 -0.80 -5.71
CA VAL A 82 -12.95 -2.20 -6.07
C VAL A 82 -13.45 -3.14 -4.98
N THR A 83 -13.13 -2.86 -3.71
CA THR A 83 -13.43 -3.76 -2.60
C THR A 83 -14.88 -3.66 -2.15
N GLY A 84 -15.45 -2.46 -2.10
CA GLY A 84 -16.82 -2.23 -1.67
C GLY A 84 -17.83 -2.98 -2.53
N PRO A 85 -17.92 -2.73 -3.85
CA PRO A 85 -18.85 -3.47 -4.72
C PRO A 85 -18.65 -4.98 -4.71
N ALA A 86 -17.40 -5.45 -4.58
CA ALA A 86 -17.12 -6.87 -4.53
C ALA A 86 -17.71 -7.56 -3.29
N LEU A 87 -17.82 -6.83 -2.16
CA LEU A 87 -18.46 -7.29 -0.93
C LEU A 87 -19.97 -7.02 -0.92
N ASP A 88 -20.41 -5.94 -1.53
CA ASP A 88 -21.80 -5.50 -1.50
C ASP A 88 -22.70 -6.33 -2.44
N VAL A 89 -22.23 -6.60 -3.65
CA VAL A 89 -23.01 -7.32 -4.66
C VAL A 89 -23.20 -8.77 -4.26
N ALA A 90 -24.46 -9.21 -4.25
CA ALA A 90 -24.88 -10.59 -3.96
C ALA A 90 -24.28 -11.17 -2.66
N GLY A 91 -24.14 -10.36 -1.60
CA GLY A 91 -23.66 -10.82 -0.30
C GLY A 91 -22.21 -11.32 -0.32
N GLY A 92 -21.34 -10.67 -1.13
CA GLY A 92 -19.91 -10.95 -1.17
C GLY A 92 -19.49 -12.14 -2.03
N VAL A 93 -20.40 -12.77 -2.77
CA VAL A 93 -20.07 -13.88 -3.69
C VAL A 93 -18.98 -13.49 -4.69
N LEU A 94 -18.87 -12.19 -5.03
CA LEU A 94 -17.87 -11.68 -5.97
C LEU A 94 -16.50 -11.42 -5.32
N ALA A 95 -16.36 -11.42 -4.01
CA ALA A 95 -15.12 -11.03 -3.34
C ALA A 95 -13.92 -11.92 -3.73
N GLU A 96 -14.05 -13.24 -3.61
CA GLU A 96 -12.97 -14.16 -4.02
C GLU A 96 -12.75 -14.20 -5.54
N PRO A 97 -13.79 -14.26 -6.40
CA PRO A 97 -13.61 -14.11 -7.85
C PRO A 97 -12.87 -12.83 -8.25
N VAL A 98 -13.20 -11.69 -7.66
CA VAL A 98 -12.50 -10.42 -7.95
C VAL A 98 -11.03 -10.51 -7.54
N ALA A 99 -10.72 -11.01 -6.34
CA ALA A 99 -9.35 -11.20 -5.90
C ALA A 99 -8.57 -12.18 -6.80
N ALA A 100 -9.20 -13.27 -7.25
CA ALA A 100 -8.62 -14.24 -8.17
C ALA A 100 -8.34 -13.62 -9.55
N ILE A 101 -9.28 -12.80 -10.08
CA ILE A 101 -9.13 -12.08 -11.35
C ILE A 101 -7.99 -11.05 -11.24
N LEU A 102 -7.90 -10.31 -10.15
CA LEU A 102 -6.82 -9.35 -9.92
C LEU A 102 -5.46 -10.05 -9.88
N PHE A 103 -5.36 -11.19 -9.19
CA PHE A 103 -4.14 -12.01 -9.17
C PHE A 103 -3.77 -12.52 -10.56
N ALA A 104 -4.66 -13.26 -11.21
CA ALA A 104 -4.42 -13.88 -12.51
C ALA A 104 -4.14 -12.82 -13.59
N GLY A 105 -4.93 -11.73 -13.61
CA GLY A 105 -4.73 -10.61 -14.51
C GLY A 105 -3.39 -9.92 -14.35
N SER A 106 -2.93 -9.76 -13.10
CA SER A 106 -1.61 -9.18 -12.83
C SER A 106 -0.47 -10.03 -13.40
N ILE A 107 -0.55 -11.36 -13.26
CA ILE A 107 0.44 -12.29 -13.81
C ILE A 107 0.47 -12.21 -15.34
N VAL A 108 -0.71 -12.19 -15.97
CA VAL A 108 -0.82 -12.05 -17.43
C VAL A 108 -0.24 -10.70 -17.90
N ALA A 109 -0.50 -9.61 -17.18
CA ALA A 109 0.05 -8.30 -17.51
C ALA A 109 1.59 -8.29 -17.43
N TRP A 110 2.18 -8.89 -16.41
CA TRP A 110 3.64 -9.04 -16.28
C TRP A 110 4.25 -9.94 -17.36
N SER A 111 3.61 -11.07 -17.67
CA SER A 111 4.05 -11.94 -18.76
C SER A 111 3.96 -11.23 -20.12
N ALA A 112 2.88 -10.47 -20.36
CA ALA A 112 2.71 -9.66 -21.57
C ALA A 112 3.74 -8.50 -21.65
N ALA A 113 4.13 -7.91 -20.52
CA ALA A 113 5.23 -6.95 -20.49
C ALA A 113 6.57 -7.62 -20.84
N ALA A 114 6.80 -8.84 -20.34
CA ALA A 114 8.01 -9.62 -20.62
C ALA A 114 8.15 -10.03 -22.09
N LEU A 115 7.08 -10.10 -22.87
CA LEU A 115 7.11 -10.39 -24.32
C LEU A 115 7.98 -9.39 -25.10
N ALA A 116 8.11 -8.16 -24.64
CA ALA A 116 9.01 -7.19 -25.28
C ALA A 116 10.50 -7.59 -25.22
N PHE A 117 10.84 -8.55 -24.37
CA PHE A 117 12.18 -9.10 -24.19
C PHE A 117 12.31 -10.54 -24.76
N GLY A 118 11.21 -11.08 -25.30
CA GLY A 118 11.14 -12.37 -25.99
C GLY A 118 10.13 -13.34 -25.37
N PRO A 119 9.67 -14.35 -26.16
CA PRO A 119 8.68 -15.33 -25.70
C PRO A 119 9.15 -16.15 -24.49
N ARG A 120 10.44 -16.48 -24.45
CA ARG A 120 11.06 -17.19 -23.31
C ARG A 120 11.01 -16.37 -22.03
N ALA A 121 11.28 -15.06 -22.11
CA ALA A 121 11.18 -14.16 -20.98
C ALA A 121 9.73 -14.07 -20.48
N ALA A 122 8.74 -14.01 -21.38
CA ALA A 122 7.32 -14.02 -21.02
C ALA A 122 6.91 -15.28 -20.27
N LEU A 123 7.26 -16.45 -20.81
CA LEU A 123 6.97 -17.75 -20.21
C LEU A 123 7.59 -17.86 -18.80
N VAL A 124 8.88 -17.58 -18.68
CA VAL A 124 9.59 -17.71 -17.40
C VAL A 124 9.09 -16.70 -16.38
N THR A 125 8.80 -15.45 -16.78
CA THR A 125 8.20 -14.45 -15.87
C THR A 125 6.83 -14.91 -15.38
N GLY A 126 5.95 -15.38 -16.27
CA GLY A 126 4.64 -15.89 -15.89
C GLY A 126 4.72 -17.05 -14.90
N LEU A 127 5.55 -18.05 -15.19
CA LEU A 127 5.73 -19.22 -14.31
C LEU A 127 6.39 -18.84 -12.97
N ALA A 128 7.38 -17.95 -12.98
CA ALA A 128 8.01 -17.48 -11.74
C ALA A 128 6.98 -16.76 -10.83
N LEU A 129 6.08 -15.95 -11.40
CA LEU A 129 5.05 -15.26 -10.63
C LEU A 129 3.92 -16.18 -10.16
N LEU A 130 3.52 -17.18 -10.94
CA LEU A 130 2.60 -18.22 -10.48
C LEU A 130 3.19 -18.99 -9.29
N ALA A 131 4.48 -19.27 -9.33
CA ALA A 131 5.20 -19.95 -8.26
C ALA A 131 5.54 -19.04 -7.07
N TYR A 132 5.38 -17.70 -7.18
CA TYR A 132 5.74 -16.76 -6.11
C TYR A 132 4.74 -16.82 -4.96
N PRO A 133 5.08 -17.50 -3.82
CA PRO A 133 4.11 -17.69 -2.76
C PRO A 133 3.69 -16.36 -2.12
N GLY A 134 4.65 -15.49 -1.78
CA GLY A 134 4.36 -14.20 -1.14
C GLY A 134 3.48 -13.30 -1.99
N TYR A 135 3.76 -13.18 -3.29
CA TYR A 135 2.92 -12.41 -4.20
C TYR A 135 1.50 -12.96 -4.29
N GLY A 136 1.35 -14.28 -4.41
CA GLY A 136 0.03 -14.89 -4.47
C GLY A 136 -0.74 -14.80 -3.15
N LEU A 137 -0.08 -15.00 -2.00
CA LEU A 137 -0.72 -14.94 -0.68
C LEU A 137 -1.26 -13.54 -0.35
N MET A 138 -0.63 -12.49 -0.85
CA MET A 138 -1.12 -11.13 -0.68
C MET A 138 -2.54 -10.94 -1.22
N PHE A 139 -2.92 -11.63 -2.31
CA PHE A 139 -4.26 -11.54 -2.90
C PHE A 139 -5.36 -12.25 -2.10
N HIS A 140 -5.01 -12.97 -1.02
CA HIS A 140 -5.96 -13.51 -0.06
C HIS A 140 -6.30 -12.54 1.09
N GLU A 141 -5.87 -11.28 0.97
CA GLU A 141 -6.28 -10.17 1.83
C GLU A 141 -6.92 -9.09 0.97
N PHE A 142 -8.17 -8.72 1.27
CA PHE A 142 -8.80 -7.59 0.61
C PHE A 142 -8.23 -6.30 1.21
N ALA A 143 -7.34 -5.67 0.46
CA ALA A 143 -6.60 -4.49 0.90
C ALA A 143 -6.14 -3.65 -0.29
N SER A 144 -5.58 -2.48 -0.01
CA SER A 144 -5.01 -1.63 -1.06
C SER A 144 -3.84 -2.27 -1.80
N GLU A 145 -3.12 -3.19 -1.15
CA GLU A 145 -1.99 -3.91 -1.74
C GLU A 145 -2.39 -4.73 -2.96
N THR A 146 -3.54 -5.43 -2.90
CA THR A 146 -4.04 -6.26 -4.00
C THR A 146 -4.46 -5.43 -5.20
N VAL A 147 -5.17 -4.33 -4.96
CA VAL A 147 -5.58 -3.38 -6.00
C VAL A 147 -4.34 -2.73 -6.62
N PHE A 148 -3.45 -2.22 -5.78
CA PHE A 148 -2.21 -1.59 -6.21
C PHE A 148 -1.33 -2.52 -7.04
N ALA A 149 -1.11 -3.77 -6.62
CA ALA A 149 -0.30 -4.75 -7.35
C ALA A 149 -0.82 -5.01 -8.76
N SER A 150 -2.14 -5.10 -8.91
CA SER A 150 -2.79 -5.33 -10.22
C SER A 150 -2.67 -4.12 -11.12
N VAL A 151 -2.89 -2.91 -10.58
CA VAL A 151 -2.73 -1.65 -11.32
C VAL A 151 -1.27 -1.43 -11.69
N PHE A 152 -0.32 -1.75 -10.79
CA PHE A 152 1.11 -1.64 -11.07
C PHE A 152 1.57 -2.58 -12.19
N ALA A 153 1.02 -3.81 -12.24
CA ALA A 153 1.26 -4.75 -13.34
C ALA A 153 0.77 -4.20 -14.69
N LEU A 154 -0.45 -3.63 -14.70
CA LEU A 154 -1.01 -3.00 -15.90
C LEU A 154 -0.20 -1.77 -16.31
N TRP A 155 0.18 -0.91 -15.38
CA TRP A 155 1.02 0.25 -15.63
C TRP A 155 2.40 -0.16 -16.19
N ALA A 156 3.02 -1.21 -15.67
CA ALA A 156 4.27 -1.74 -16.17
C ALA A 156 4.14 -2.21 -17.63
N LEU A 157 3.04 -2.90 -17.97
CA LEU A 157 2.73 -3.29 -19.35
C LEU A 157 2.57 -2.06 -20.27
N LEU A 158 1.86 -1.02 -19.81
CA LEU A 158 1.67 0.22 -20.56
C LEU A 158 3.01 0.93 -20.80
N LEU A 159 3.88 1.01 -19.79
CA LEU A 159 5.21 1.61 -19.90
C LEU A 159 6.09 0.86 -20.90
N VAL A 160 6.10 -0.48 -20.85
CA VAL A 160 6.84 -1.32 -21.80
C VAL A 160 6.32 -1.12 -23.24
N ARG A 161 5.00 -1.10 -23.43
CA ARG A 161 4.39 -0.86 -24.74
C ARG A 161 4.68 0.55 -25.28
N ALA A 162 4.65 1.56 -24.40
CA ALA A 162 4.99 2.93 -24.78
C ALA A 162 6.48 3.06 -25.16
N SER A 163 7.36 2.36 -24.45
CA SER A 163 8.80 2.34 -24.76
C SER A 163 9.11 1.64 -26.08
N SER A 164 8.42 0.52 -26.37
CA SER A 164 8.66 -0.29 -27.57
C SER A 164 8.10 0.36 -28.84
N ARG A 165 6.98 1.07 -28.74
CA ARG A 165 6.30 1.77 -29.86
C ARG A 165 5.82 3.13 -29.36
N PRO A 166 6.73 4.13 -29.28
CA PRO A 166 6.39 5.42 -28.71
C PRO A 166 5.30 6.16 -29.47
N SER A 167 4.30 6.69 -28.74
CA SER A 167 3.29 7.61 -29.25
C SER A 167 2.71 8.45 -28.10
N VAL A 168 2.16 9.62 -28.41
CA VAL A 168 1.53 10.52 -27.43
C VAL A 168 0.43 9.79 -26.65
N ALA A 169 -0.44 9.06 -27.35
CA ALA A 169 -1.54 8.34 -26.73
C ALA A 169 -1.04 7.26 -25.74
N ARG A 170 0.02 6.51 -26.08
CA ARG A 170 0.57 5.49 -25.18
C ARG A 170 1.22 6.11 -23.95
N PHE A 171 1.92 7.23 -24.10
CA PHE A 171 2.48 7.95 -22.95
C PHE A 171 1.39 8.62 -22.10
N ALA A 172 0.31 9.11 -22.70
CA ALA A 172 -0.87 9.54 -21.95
C ALA A 172 -1.48 8.38 -21.14
N LEU A 173 -1.58 7.17 -21.70
CA LEU A 173 -2.02 5.98 -20.95
C LEU A 173 -1.07 5.63 -19.78
N VAL A 174 0.25 5.80 -19.94
CA VAL A 174 1.20 5.66 -18.82
C VAL A 174 0.89 6.69 -17.73
N GLY A 175 0.60 7.93 -18.09
CA GLY A 175 0.20 8.99 -17.15
C GLY A 175 -1.11 8.67 -16.43
N LEU A 176 -2.15 8.23 -17.15
CA LEU A 176 -3.40 7.78 -16.53
C LEU A 176 -3.18 6.61 -15.57
N GLY A 177 -2.29 5.68 -15.93
CA GLY A 177 -1.89 4.60 -15.04
C GLY A 177 -1.23 5.10 -13.75
N ILE A 178 -0.42 6.18 -13.81
CA ILE A 178 0.15 6.83 -12.61
C ILE A 178 -0.97 7.43 -11.75
N ALA A 179 -1.94 8.12 -12.33
CA ALA A 179 -3.09 8.64 -11.58
C ALA A 179 -3.87 7.49 -10.91
N THR A 180 -4.10 6.39 -11.62
CA THR A 180 -4.78 5.21 -11.09
C THR A 180 -3.99 4.58 -9.93
N LEU A 181 -2.66 4.52 -10.02
CA LEU A 181 -1.79 4.07 -8.92
C LEU A 181 -1.87 5.01 -7.71
N ALA A 182 -1.93 6.32 -7.93
CA ALA A 182 -2.11 7.31 -6.88
C ALA A 182 -3.51 7.19 -6.23
N PHE A 183 -4.54 6.85 -7.01
CA PHE A 183 -5.88 6.56 -6.50
C PHE A 183 -6.01 5.20 -5.80
N ALA A 184 -5.10 4.29 -6.00
CA ALA A 184 -4.98 3.09 -5.17
C ALA A 184 -4.26 3.39 -3.84
N ARG A 185 -3.16 4.18 -3.91
CA ARG A 185 -2.34 4.58 -2.75
C ARG A 185 -1.71 5.95 -3.03
N PRO A 186 -2.00 6.99 -2.24
CA PRO A 186 -1.61 8.37 -2.56
C PRO A 186 -0.09 8.58 -2.66
N GLY A 187 0.71 7.82 -1.92
CA GLY A 187 2.17 7.86 -2.01
C GLY A 187 2.72 7.57 -3.42
N ASN A 188 1.95 6.86 -4.27
CA ASN A 188 2.37 6.56 -5.63
C ASN A 188 2.30 7.78 -6.58
N ALA A 189 1.76 8.92 -6.14
CA ALA A 189 1.79 10.16 -6.91
C ALA A 189 3.23 10.57 -7.29
N VAL A 190 4.23 10.15 -6.52
CA VAL A 190 5.65 10.36 -6.85
C VAL A 190 6.05 9.76 -8.21
N LEU A 191 5.34 8.75 -8.69
CA LEU A 191 5.59 8.16 -10.01
C LEU A 191 5.36 9.14 -11.16
N VAL A 192 4.78 10.34 -10.91
CA VAL A 192 4.74 11.43 -11.90
C VAL A 192 6.15 11.82 -12.38
N LEU A 193 7.19 11.56 -11.59
CA LEU A 193 8.60 11.72 -12.01
C LEU A 193 8.95 10.89 -13.25
N PHE A 194 8.18 9.84 -13.56
CA PHE A 194 8.32 9.07 -14.79
C PHE A 194 7.89 9.83 -16.05
N ALA A 195 7.34 11.03 -15.92
CA ALA A 195 7.23 11.99 -17.03
C ALA A 195 8.62 12.35 -17.64
N LEU A 196 9.70 12.16 -16.88
CA LEU A 196 11.08 12.33 -17.36
C LEU A 196 11.60 11.11 -18.14
N PHE A 197 10.97 9.94 -18.01
CA PHE A 197 11.44 8.71 -18.66
C PHE A 197 11.55 8.82 -20.20
N PRO A 198 10.64 9.48 -20.93
CA PRO A 198 10.77 9.65 -22.38
C PRO A 198 12.06 10.34 -22.80
N LEU A 199 12.69 11.15 -21.93
CA LEU A 199 13.96 11.82 -22.21
C LEU A 199 15.11 10.82 -22.42
N ALA A 200 15.02 9.62 -21.84
CA ALA A 200 16.01 8.55 -22.02
C ALA A 200 15.83 7.75 -23.33
N LEU A 201 14.73 7.98 -24.08
CA LEU A 201 14.45 7.26 -25.32
C LEU A 201 15.18 7.86 -26.52
N LYS A 202 15.48 7.02 -27.52
CA LYS A 202 16.10 7.46 -28.77
C LYS A 202 15.03 8.07 -29.70
N ALA A 203 14.82 9.38 -29.60
CA ALA A 203 13.91 10.15 -30.45
C ALA A 203 14.35 11.63 -30.49
N PRO A 204 13.87 12.44 -31.44
CA PRO A 204 14.08 13.90 -31.42
C PRO A 204 13.62 14.50 -30.10
N TRP A 205 14.37 15.47 -29.56
CA TRP A 205 14.13 16.04 -28.24
C TRP A 205 12.69 16.62 -28.08
N ARG A 206 12.17 17.25 -29.14
CA ARG A 206 10.80 17.79 -29.16
C ARG A 206 9.76 16.69 -28.92
N GLN A 207 9.91 15.53 -29.58
CA GLN A 207 9.00 14.40 -29.37
C GLN A 207 9.10 13.84 -27.94
N ARG A 208 10.31 13.76 -27.38
CA ARG A 208 10.51 13.32 -25.99
C ARG A 208 9.83 14.25 -25.00
N LEU A 209 9.90 15.57 -25.22
CA LEU A 209 9.19 16.56 -24.41
C LEU A 209 7.67 16.40 -24.54
N VAL A 210 7.13 16.25 -25.74
CA VAL A 210 5.70 16.04 -25.97
C VAL A 210 5.22 14.77 -25.24
N TRP A 211 5.99 13.68 -25.31
CA TRP A 211 5.66 12.44 -24.57
C TRP A 211 5.72 12.63 -23.05
N GLY A 212 6.73 13.31 -22.54
CA GLY A 212 6.85 13.65 -21.12
C GLY A 212 5.69 14.50 -20.63
N THR A 213 5.33 15.54 -21.40
CA THR A 213 4.17 16.40 -21.11
C THR A 213 2.87 15.59 -21.14
N ALA A 214 2.70 14.66 -22.09
CA ALA A 214 1.53 13.78 -22.14
C ALA A 214 1.42 12.90 -20.89
N VAL A 215 2.54 12.33 -20.40
CA VAL A 215 2.57 11.59 -19.11
C VAL A 215 2.17 12.50 -17.96
N ALA A 216 2.82 13.67 -17.85
CA ALA A 216 2.58 14.59 -16.74
C ALA A 216 1.13 15.09 -16.74
N ALA A 217 0.61 15.56 -17.87
CA ALA A 217 -0.76 16.06 -17.96
C ALA A 217 -1.79 14.96 -17.63
N ALA A 218 -1.65 13.77 -18.23
CA ALA A 218 -2.57 12.66 -18.01
C ALA A 218 -2.51 12.12 -16.57
N ALA A 219 -1.39 12.29 -15.85
CA ALA A 219 -1.28 11.96 -14.44
C ALA A 219 -1.86 13.07 -13.55
N LEU A 220 -1.44 14.32 -13.77
CA LEU A 220 -1.75 15.42 -12.88
C LEU A 220 -3.21 15.89 -12.98
N VAL A 221 -3.81 15.89 -14.18
CA VAL A 221 -5.19 16.39 -14.35
C VAL A 221 -6.20 15.61 -13.49
N PRO A 222 -6.27 14.26 -13.52
CA PRO A 222 -7.19 13.54 -12.65
C PRO A 222 -6.87 13.70 -11.16
N MET A 223 -5.59 13.70 -10.77
CA MET A 223 -5.19 13.89 -9.36
C MET A 223 -5.56 15.28 -8.85
N THR A 224 -5.35 16.32 -9.66
CA THR A 224 -5.76 17.70 -9.32
C THR A 224 -7.28 17.82 -9.25
N ALA A 225 -8.01 17.23 -10.20
CA ALA A 225 -9.47 17.22 -10.19
C ALA A 225 -10.02 16.59 -8.89
N TRP A 226 -9.41 15.49 -8.43
CA TRP A 226 -9.76 14.86 -7.16
C TRP A 226 -9.43 15.75 -5.95
N ALA A 227 -8.25 16.39 -5.93
CA ALA A 227 -7.89 17.33 -4.86
C ALA A 227 -8.83 18.54 -4.83
N VAL A 228 -9.23 19.07 -5.99
CA VAL A 228 -10.22 20.15 -6.10
C VAL A 228 -11.59 19.69 -5.59
N HIS A 229 -12.03 18.47 -5.96
CA HIS A 229 -13.26 17.88 -5.43
C HIS A 229 -13.25 17.81 -3.90
N ASN A 230 -12.15 17.31 -3.31
CA ASN A 230 -11.97 17.26 -1.86
C ASN A 230 -12.00 18.66 -1.23
N GLY A 231 -11.33 19.63 -1.87
CA GLY A 231 -11.31 21.02 -1.42
C GLY A 231 -12.68 21.67 -1.42
N LEU A 232 -13.45 21.51 -2.50
CA LEU A 232 -14.80 22.08 -2.62
C LEU A 232 -15.78 21.42 -1.65
N ARG A 233 -15.64 20.11 -1.41
CA ARG A 233 -16.59 19.36 -0.59
C ARG A 233 -16.25 19.38 0.89
N PHE A 234 -14.98 19.31 1.26
CA PHE A 234 -14.52 19.13 2.64
C PHE A 234 -13.59 20.23 3.14
N GLY A 235 -13.29 21.23 2.32
CA GLY A 235 -12.36 22.32 2.68
C GLY A 235 -10.90 21.92 2.73
N ASP A 236 -10.52 20.79 2.09
CA ASP A 236 -9.16 20.25 2.12
C ASP A 236 -8.69 19.88 0.70
N TYR A 237 -7.84 20.72 0.11
CA TYR A 237 -7.35 20.59 -1.28
C TYR A 237 -6.20 19.59 -1.38
N THR A 238 -6.39 18.37 -0.92
CA THR A 238 -5.38 17.32 -0.93
C THR A 238 -5.81 16.09 -1.73
N LEU A 239 -4.83 15.34 -2.25
CA LEU A 239 -5.09 14.04 -2.85
C LEU A 239 -5.57 13.04 -1.77
N ALA A 240 -4.93 13.07 -0.61
CA ALA A 240 -5.32 12.35 0.59
C ALA A 240 -4.78 13.09 1.81
N ARG A 241 -5.65 13.29 2.83
CA ARG A 241 -5.32 13.99 4.06
C ARG A 241 -4.22 13.25 4.84
N GLY A 242 -3.32 13.99 5.44
CA GLY A 242 -2.23 13.43 6.24
C GLY A 242 -1.08 12.84 5.46
N GLY A 243 -1.18 12.68 4.14
CA GLY A 243 -0.11 12.11 3.32
C GLY A 243 1.23 12.87 3.46
N ASN A 244 1.18 14.18 3.59
CA ASN A 244 2.35 15.04 3.81
C ASN A 244 2.94 14.90 5.22
N ALA A 245 2.14 14.50 6.22
CA ALA A 245 2.60 14.35 7.60
C ALA A 245 3.17 12.96 7.87
N ILE A 246 2.63 11.90 7.24
CA ILE A 246 3.14 10.53 7.41
C ILE A 246 4.65 10.48 7.11
N VAL A 247 5.10 11.12 6.05
CA VAL A 247 6.53 11.24 5.75
C VAL A 247 6.97 12.68 6.07
N PRO A 248 7.85 12.88 7.05
CA PRO A 248 8.64 11.93 7.82
C PRO A 248 8.12 11.64 9.25
N PHE A 249 7.00 12.26 9.69
CA PHE A 249 6.61 12.26 11.10
C PHE A 249 6.34 10.86 11.66
N TYR A 250 5.57 10.03 10.91
CA TYR A 250 5.26 8.67 11.37
C TYR A 250 6.54 7.89 11.70
N ARG A 251 7.50 7.88 10.77
CA ARG A 251 8.76 7.18 10.99
C ARG A 251 9.56 7.78 12.13
N ALA A 252 9.73 9.10 12.14
CA ALA A 252 10.51 9.79 13.16
C ALA A 252 9.95 9.56 14.57
N PHE A 253 8.62 9.49 14.70
CA PHE A 253 7.93 9.29 15.97
C PHE A 253 7.84 7.81 16.37
N ILE A 254 7.32 6.94 15.49
CA ILE A 254 7.02 5.54 15.80
C ILE A 254 8.28 4.65 15.71
N THR A 255 9.00 4.74 14.57
CA THR A 255 10.05 3.78 14.23
C THR A 255 11.39 4.18 14.83
N ASP A 256 11.82 5.41 14.58
CA ASP A 256 13.15 5.88 14.97
C ASP A 256 13.15 6.57 16.33
N ARG A 257 11.98 7.01 16.85
CA ARG A 257 11.76 7.66 18.16
C ARG A 257 12.70 8.84 18.40
N ILE A 258 12.84 9.69 17.38
CA ILE A 258 13.76 10.84 17.40
C ILE A 258 13.03 12.18 17.52
N VAL A 259 11.69 12.16 17.60
CA VAL A 259 10.93 13.39 17.86
C VAL A 259 11.07 13.80 19.31
N SER A 260 11.48 15.03 19.54
CA SER A 260 11.68 15.62 20.87
C SER A 260 11.30 17.10 20.85
N PRO A 261 10.85 17.67 21.98
CA PRO A 261 10.58 19.12 22.09
C PRO A 261 11.77 20.00 21.72
N GLU A 262 13.01 19.52 21.91
CA GLU A 262 14.25 20.25 21.64
C GLU A 262 14.60 20.33 20.16
N ASN A 263 13.98 19.52 19.30
CA ASN A 263 14.35 19.44 17.88
C ASN A 263 14.11 20.74 17.10
N GLY A 264 13.15 21.59 17.55
CA GLY A 264 12.92 22.86 16.89
C GLY A 264 11.66 23.60 17.36
N PRO A 265 11.33 24.74 16.72
CA PRO A 265 10.19 25.56 17.14
C PRO A 265 8.84 24.86 16.95
N SER A 266 8.65 24.06 15.89
CA SER A 266 7.41 23.32 15.68
C SER A 266 7.26 22.18 16.69
N SER A 267 8.35 21.49 17.00
CA SER A 267 8.40 20.44 18.02
C SER A 267 8.04 21.02 19.41
N ARG A 268 8.56 22.21 19.77
CA ARG A 268 8.17 22.91 21.00
C ARG A 268 6.70 23.32 21.03
N ARG A 269 6.17 23.80 19.89
CA ARG A 269 4.74 24.14 19.78
C ARG A 269 3.86 22.90 19.93
N LEU A 270 4.25 21.78 19.31
CA LEU A 270 3.55 20.51 19.47
C LEU A 270 3.61 20.02 20.92
N ALA A 271 4.77 20.07 21.56
CA ALA A 271 4.94 19.71 22.98
C ALA A 271 4.06 20.56 23.91
N LYS A 272 3.97 21.88 23.65
CA LYS A 272 3.06 22.75 24.39
C LYS A 272 1.59 22.33 24.20
N ALA A 273 1.16 22.01 22.98
CA ALA A 273 -0.18 21.52 22.68
C ALA A 273 -0.46 20.19 23.40
N VAL A 274 0.49 19.24 23.36
CA VAL A 274 0.42 17.97 24.10
C VAL A 274 0.22 18.22 25.59
N LYS A 275 1.05 19.06 26.20
CA LYS A 275 0.95 19.40 27.62
C LYS A 275 -0.39 20.00 28.00
N MET A 276 -0.93 20.92 27.18
CA MET A 276 -2.12 21.69 27.51
C MET A 276 -3.42 20.95 27.15
N HIS A 277 -3.44 20.13 26.12
CA HIS A 277 -4.67 19.58 25.56
C HIS A 277 -4.74 18.06 25.53
N LEU A 278 -3.61 17.35 25.59
CA LEU A 278 -3.60 15.89 25.60
C LEU A 278 -3.36 15.34 27.02
N LEU A 279 -2.31 15.78 27.70
CA LEU A 279 -1.95 15.26 29.03
C LEU A 279 -2.92 15.67 30.16
N THR A 280 -3.74 16.67 29.92
CA THR A 280 -4.79 17.09 30.84
C THR A 280 -6.07 16.27 30.72
N ARG A 281 -6.13 15.34 29.76
CA ARG A 281 -7.30 14.53 29.44
C ARG A 281 -7.02 13.05 29.62
N ASP A 282 -8.04 12.29 29.92
CA ASP A 282 -7.92 10.85 29.97
C ASP A 282 -7.92 10.25 28.54
N PRO A 283 -7.25 9.12 28.37
CA PRO A 283 -6.60 8.32 29.42
C PRO A 283 -5.22 8.83 29.88
N TYR A 284 -4.63 9.84 29.23
CA TYR A 284 -3.25 10.30 29.48
C TYR A 284 -3.02 10.84 30.88
N ARG A 285 -4.00 11.58 31.42
CA ARG A 285 -3.96 12.12 32.79
C ARG A 285 -3.91 11.00 33.83
N SER A 286 -4.78 9.99 33.68
CA SER A 286 -4.84 8.84 34.59
C SER A 286 -3.57 8.00 34.55
N TYR A 287 -2.88 7.94 33.41
CA TYR A 287 -1.56 7.30 33.30
C TYR A 287 -0.42 8.15 33.90
N GLY A 288 -0.66 9.42 34.22
CA GLY A 288 0.36 10.33 34.73
C GLY A 288 1.52 10.55 33.74
N LEU A 289 1.24 10.53 32.42
CA LEU A 289 2.27 10.69 31.40
C LEU A 289 2.82 12.11 31.37
N THR A 290 4.13 12.19 31.14
CA THR A 290 4.83 13.44 30.87
C THR A 290 4.94 13.71 29.37
N VAL A 291 5.36 14.91 28.98
CA VAL A 291 5.66 15.26 27.58
C VAL A 291 6.73 14.33 27.03
N ASP A 292 7.77 14.04 27.80
CA ASP A 292 8.88 13.17 27.39
C ASP A 292 8.41 11.73 27.19
N ASP A 293 7.50 11.23 28.03
CA ASP A 293 6.88 9.92 27.86
C ASP A 293 6.12 9.83 26.53
N VAL A 294 5.36 10.86 26.16
CA VAL A 294 4.62 10.92 24.90
C VAL A 294 5.59 10.88 23.72
N PHE A 295 6.62 11.73 23.72
CA PHE A 295 7.53 11.85 22.58
C PHE A 295 8.48 10.66 22.43
N SER A 296 8.86 9.99 23.52
CA SER A 296 9.72 8.80 23.49
C SER A 296 8.95 7.48 23.31
N SER A 297 7.62 7.50 23.39
CA SER A 297 6.80 6.29 23.41
C SER A 297 6.92 5.43 22.16
N GLY A 298 6.93 6.03 20.97
CA GLY A 298 6.75 5.33 19.71
C GLY A 298 5.40 4.60 19.61
N SER A 299 4.41 5.03 20.39
CA SER A 299 3.08 4.41 20.43
C SER A 299 2.25 4.80 19.23
N PHE A 300 1.66 3.80 18.55
CA PHE A 300 0.75 4.03 17.45
C PHE A 300 -0.51 4.78 17.92
N ARG A 301 -1.04 4.43 19.09
CA ARG A 301 -2.20 5.12 19.67
C ARG A 301 -1.93 6.60 19.91
N ILE A 302 -0.79 6.92 20.52
CA ILE A 302 -0.40 8.32 20.74
C ILE A 302 -0.24 9.05 19.41
N HIS A 303 0.32 8.40 18.41
CA HIS A 303 0.45 8.97 17.06
C HIS A 303 -0.93 9.34 16.47
N GLU A 304 -1.93 8.47 16.58
CA GLU A 304 -3.29 8.78 16.13
C GLU A 304 -3.90 9.96 16.89
N ASP A 305 -3.75 9.98 18.22
CA ASP A 305 -4.24 11.08 19.03
C ASP A 305 -3.52 12.41 18.74
N LEU A 306 -2.26 12.39 18.26
CA LEU A 306 -1.58 13.60 17.79
C LEU A 306 -2.18 14.17 16.51
N TYR A 307 -2.76 13.35 15.62
CA TYR A 307 -3.52 13.85 14.48
C TYR A 307 -4.79 14.55 14.93
N LEU A 308 -5.56 13.94 15.85
CA LEU A 308 -6.75 14.55 16.42
C LEU A 308 -6.41 15.85 17.16
N LEU A 309 -5.33 15.84 17.95
CA LEU A 309 -4.84 17.04 18.61
C LEU A 309 -4.45 18.15 17.62
N SER A 310 -3.82 17.77 16.50
CA SER A 310 -3.45 18.72 15.45
C SER A 310 -4.70 19.41 14.87
N ASP A 311 -5.74 18.66 14.57
CA ASP A 311 -7.00 19.22 14.08
C ASP A 311 -7.68 20.14 15.09
N GLN A 312 -7.65 19.79 16.36
CA GLN A 312 -8.24 20.58 17.43
C GLN A 312 -7.51 21.91 17.70
N VAL A 313 -6.18 21.88 17.72
CA VAL A 313 -5.36 23.01 18.18
C VAL A 313 -4.88 23.87 17.04
N PHE A 314 -4.57 23.28 15.89
CA PHE A 314 -4.00 23.99 14.73
C PHE A 314 -5.00 24.14 13.58
N GLY A 315 -6.16 23.53 13.71
CA GLY A 315 -7.28 23.62 12.78
C GLY A 315 -7.25 22.57 11.66
N TRP A 316 -8.44 22.19 11.25
CA TRP A 316 -8.68 21.23 10.17
C TRP A 316 -7.95 21.58 8.87
N GLY A 317 -7.96 22.84 8.47
CA GLY A 317 -7.31 23.30 7.24
C GLY A 317 -5.79 23.29 7.26
N SER A 318 -5.14 22.92 8.40
CA SER A 318 -3.70 22.85 8.51
C SER A 318 -3.08 21.59 7.85
N ASP A 319 -3.89 20.60 7.51
CA ASP A 319 -3.47 19.28 6.97
C ASP A 319 -2.24 18.73 7.72
N TYR A 320 -2.31 18.78 9.05
CA TYR A 320 -1.27 18.27 9.95
C TYR A 320 0.12 18.89 9.75
N GLU A 321 0.19 20.13 9.28
CA GLU A 321 1.46 20.83 9.00
C GLU A 321 2.41 20.84 10.21
N ILE A 322 1.86 20.93 11.44
CA ILE A 322 2.66 20.92 12.67
C ILE A 322 3.42 19.60 12.85
N LEU A 323 2.77 18.46 12.55
CA LEU A 323 3.38 17.14 12.62
C LEU A 323 4.47 17.00 11.56
N ARG A 324 4.19 17.42 10.32
CA ARG A 324 5.17 17.42 9.24
C ARG A 324 6.41 18.23 9.60
N LYS A 325 6.22 19.46 10.12
CA LYS A 325 7.33 20.33 10.54
C LYS A 325 8.12 19.73 11.70
N ALA A 326 7.46 19.19 12.72
CA ALA A 326 8.12 18.52 13.83
C ALA A 326 8.93 17.28 13.38
N GLY A 327 8.37 16.49 12.45
CA GLY A 327 9.10 15.38 11.85
C GLY A 327 10.33 15.81 11.05
N LEU A 328 10.24 16.89 10.27
CA LEU A 328 11.39 17.46 9.55
C LEU A 328 12.46 18.04 10.50
N GLU A 329 12.05 18.68 11.60
CA GLU A 329 12.97 19.15 12.65
C GLU A 329 13.71 17.98 13.29
N ALA A 330 13.01 16.89 13.61
CA ALA A 330 13.61 15.67 14.16
C ALA A 330 14.62 15.03 13.20
N VAL A 331 14.29 14.95 11.91
CA VAL A 331 15.22 14.43 10.89
C VAL A 331 16.46 15.29 10.76
N ARG A 332 16.32 16.63 10.81
CA ARG A 332 17.46 17.57 10.77
C ARG A 332 18.34 17.49 12.02
N ALA A 333 17.74 17.26 13.18
CA ALA A 333 18.46 17.10 14.44
C ALA A 333 19.20 15.74 14.51
N HIS A 334 18.62 14.68 13.90
CA HIS A 334 19.14 13.31 13.96
C HIS A 334 19.29 12.65 12.58
N PRO A 335 20.02 13.27 11.61
CA PRO A 335 20.06 12.79 10.23
C PRO A 335 20.71 11.39 10.10
N GLY A 336 21.71 11.09 10.91
CA GLY A 336 22.38 9.80 10.93
C GLY A 336 21.45 8.66 11.38
N THR A 337 20.70 8.86 12.45
CA THR A 337 19.72 7.89 12.97
C THR A 337 18.62 7.63 11.93
N TYR A 338 18.04 8.68 11.38
CA TYR A 338 17.00 8.57 10.38
C TYR A 338 17.49 7.83 9.12
N THR A 339 18.64 8.25 8.55
CA THR A 339 19.19 7.64 7.33
C THR A 339 19.55 6.17 7.53
N SER A 340 20.22 5.84 8.65
CA SER A 340 20.55 4.44 8.96
C SER A 340 19.30 3.60 9.19
N GLY A 341 18.28 4.17 9.80
CA GLY A 341 16.96 3.55 9.96
C GLY A 341 16.29 3.27 8.62
N VAL A 342 16.26 4.24 7.70
CA VAL A 342 15.72 4.07 6.33
C VAL A 342 16.44 2.96 5.59
N VAL A 343 17.78 2.97 5.59
CA VAL A 343 18.58 1.93 4.92
C VAL A 343 18.30 0.54 5.51
N ARG A 344 18.22 0.43 6.83
CA ARG A 344 17.89 -0.82 7.52
C ARG A 344 16.48 -1.32 7.14
N THR A 345 15.51 -0.42 7.09
CA THR A 345 14.13 -0.73 6.68
C THR A 345 14.08 -1.21 5.24
N LEU A 346 14.69 -0.46 4.32
CA LEU A 346 14.77 -0.82 2.90
C LEU A 346 15.41 -2.22 2.71
N TRP A 347 16.54 -2.45 3.37
CA TRP A 347 17.23 -3.74 3.31
C TRP A 347 16.38 -4.87 3.87
N SER A 348 15.71 -4.63 5.00
CA SER A 348 14.83 -5.61 5.63
C SER A 348 13.65 -5.97 4.73
N GLN A 349 13.00 -4.99 4.09
CA GLN A 349 11.92 -5.21 3.15
C GLN A 349 12.37 -6.06 1.94
N LEU A 350 13.53 -5.75 1.35
CA LEU A 350 14.02 -6.45 0.17
C LEU A 350 14.47 -7.89 0.46
N LYS A 351 14.94 -8.19 1.67
CA LYS A 351 15.46 -9.53 2.01
C LYS A 351 14.47 -10.43 2.75
N ALA A 352 13.41 -9.88 3.32
CA ALA A 352 12.49 -10.67 4.13
C ALA A 352 11.61 -11.58 3.25
N PRO A 353 11.37 -12.84 3.67
CA PRO A 353 10.31 -13.65 3.09
C PRO A 353 8.97 -13.14 3.59
N TYR A 354 7.94 -13.35 2.80
CA TYR A 354 6.59 -13.14 3.25
C TYR A 354 5.97 -14.45 3.74
N PHE A 355 5.43 -14.39 4.94
CA PHE A 355 4.62 -15.46 5.53
C PHE A 355 3.29 -14.90 5.97
N ARG A 356 2.25 -15.69 5.80
CA ARG A 356 0.95 -15.39 6.37
C ARG A 356 0.72 -16.31 7.58
N SER A 357 0.08 -15.79 8.62
CA SER A 357 -0.28 -16.60 9.79
C SER A 357 -1.09 -17.82 9.35
N VAL A 358 -0.75 -18.97 9.90
CA VAL A 358 -1.50 -20.22 9.65
C VAL A 358 -2.83 -20.08 10.38
N PRO A 359 -3.98 -20.41 9.72
CA PRO A 359 -5.28 -20.41 10.39
C PRO A 359 -5.23 -21.32 11.61
N GLU A 360 -5.64 -20.81 12.76
CA GLU A 360 -5.78 -21.64 13.95
C GLU A 360 -6.92 -22.63 13.77
N ALA A 361 -6.77 -23.83 14.31
CA ALA A 361 -7.80 -24.87 14.26
C ALA A 361 -9.09 -24.46 14.99
N SER A 362 -9.00 -23.52 15.92
CA SER A 362 -10.11 -22.91 16.64
C SER A 362 -10.50 -21.59 15.95
N GLY A 363 -11.58 -21.62 15.18
CA GLY A 363 -12.18 -20.40 14.62
C GLY A 363 -12.91 -19.63 15.71
N GLY A 364 -12.18 -18.89 16.50
CA GLY A 364 -12.75 -17.75 17.20
C GLY A 364 -12.77 -16.53 16.27
N PRO A 365 -13.74 -15.60 16.40
CA PRO A 365 -13.59 -14.30 15.77
C PRO A 365 -12.22 -13.74 16.11
N ARG A 366 -11.51 -13.13 15.13
CA ARG A 366 -10.30 -12.38 15.46
C ARG A 366 -10.71 -11.39 16.54
N VAL A 367 -10.30 -11.66 17.77
CA VAL A 367 -10.32 -10.62 18.80
C VAL A 367 -9.51 -9.50 18.18
N PRO A 368 -10.04 -8.27 18.04
CA PRO A 368 -9.26 -7.15 17.60
C PRO A 368 -7.96 -7.18 18.39
N GLU A 369 -6.83 -7.12 17.70
CA GLU A 369 -5.50 -7.17 18.31
C GLU A 369 -5.54 -6.27 19.52
N GLN A 370 -5.35 -6.84 20.71
CA GLN A 370 -5.51 -6.10 21.96
C GLN A 370 -4.76 -4.81 21.81
N GLN A 371 -5.44 -3.68 22.00
CA GLN A 371 -4.87 -2.33 21.84
C GLN A 371 -3.44 -2.34 22.36
N PRO A 372 -2.44 -1.96 21.55
CA PRO A 372 -1.06 -2.09 21.94
C PRO A 372 -0.88 -1.40 23.30
N THR A 373 -0.33 -2.12 24.25
CA THR A 373 -0.04 -1.59 25.58
C THR A 373 0.83 -0.35 25.39
N ILE A 374 0.38 0.81 25.88
CA ILE A 374 1.17 2.04 25.78
C ILE A 374 2.48 1.79 26.52
N THR A 375 3.58 1.76 25.81
CA THR A 375 4.93 1.67 26.39
C THR A 375 5.56 3.04 26.32
N ALA A 376 5.68 3.71 27.45
CA ALA A 376 6.41 4.95 27.57
C ALA A 376 7.74 4.68 28.32
N GLY A 377 8.85 5.21 27.81
CA GLY A 377 10.17 5.10 28.46
C GLY A 377 10.64 3.67 28.75
N GLY A 378 10.23 2.66 27.97
CA GLY A 378 10.54 1.25 28.22
C GLY A 378 9.74 0.61 29.36
N ARG A 379 8.87 1.35 30.04
CA ARG A 379 7.94 0.81 31.03
C ARG A 379 6.66 0.37 30.34
N ARG A 380 6.24 -0.89 30.56
CA ARG A 380 4.86 -1.28 30.32
C ARG A 380 3.99 -0.46 31.27
N LEU A 381 3.18 0.43 30.73
CA LEU A 381 2.20 1.10 31.55
C LEU A 381 1.20 0.04 32.06
N PRO A 382 0.89 0.03 33.36
CA PRO A 382 -0.09 -0.88 33.91
C PRO A 382 -1.42 -0.65 33.16
N LYS A 383 -2.17 -1.74 32.91
CA LYS A 383 -3.57 -1.59 32.52
C LYS A 383 -4.24 -0.74 33.59
N PRO A 384 -4.99 0.32 33.20
CA PRO A 384 -5.75 1.06 34.18
C PRO A 384 -6.63 0.09 34.99
N THR A 385 -6.71 0.30 36.27
CA THR A 385 -7.63 -0.46 37.13
C THR A 385 -9.05 -0.14 36.71
N GLU A 386 -9.81 -1.18 36.35
CA GLU A 386 -11.25 -1.03 36.10
C GLU A 386 -11.89 -0.37 37.31
N GLY A 387 -12.58 0.75 37.09
CA GLY A 387 -13.45 1.36 38.08
C GLY A 387 -13.10 2.73 38.63
N GLU A 388 -12.00 3.38 38.19
CA GLU A 388 -11.81 4.79 38.58
C GLU A 388 -12.64 5.72 37.68
N PRO A 389 -13.57 6.52 38.29
CA PRO A 389 -14.40 7.42 37.50
C PRO A 389 -13.55 8.56 36.93
N ILE A 390 -13.65 8.76 35.62
CA ILE A 390 -13.05 9.88 34.93
C ILE A 390 -14.00 11.06 34.96
N PRO A 391 -13.55 12.27 35.29
CA PRO A 391 -14.41 13.45 35.29
C PRO A 391 -15.07 13.68 33.93
N ALA A 392 -16.36 13.92 33.94
CA ALA A 392 -17.14 14.28 32.75
C ALA A 392 -16.53 15.52 32.07
N GLY A 393 -16.41 15.48 30.74
CA GLY A 393 -15.99 16.63 29.95
C GLY A 393 -14.68 16.45 29.16
N GLN A 394 -14.12 15.24 29.09
CA GLN A 394 -12.91 14.98 28.29
C GLN A 394 -13.28 14.43 26.92
N VAL A 395 -13.21 15.30 25.95
CA VAL A 395 -13.72 15.06 24.60
C VAL A 395 -12.57 14.96 23.62
N VAL A 396 -12.52 13.86 22.88
CA VAL A 396 -11.69 13.72 21.69
C VAL A 396 -12.61 13.75 20.47
N TRP A 397 -12.36 14.68 19.55
CA TRP A 397 -13.14 14.78 18.33
C TRP A 397 -12.80 13.63 17.39
N ILE A 398 -13.82 12.95 16.87
CA ILE A 398 -13.66 11.94 15.82
C ILE A 398 -14.12 12.44 14.45
N SER A 399 -14.66 13.65 14.40
CA SER A 399 -15.07 14.37 13.21
C SER A 399 -14.46 15.77 13.21
N ARG A 400 -14.74 16.57 12.17
CA ARG A 400 -14.33 17.98 12.14
C ARG A 400 -14.77 18.68 13.44
N PRO A 401 -14.02 19.69 13.93
CA PRO A 401 -14.36 20.42 15.16
C PRO A 401 -15.73 21.11 15.13
N ASP A 402 -16.23 21.45 13.94
CA ASP A 402 -17.56 22.01 13.69
C ASP A 402 -18.65 20.94 13.53
N GLN A 403 -18.30 19.68 13.42
CA GLN A 403 -19.22 18.54 13.38
C GLN A 403 -19.39 17.93 14.76
N ALA A 404 -20.52 17.36 14.96
CA ALA A 404 -21.15 17.17 16.24
C ALA A 404 -20.92 15.80 16.88
N ILE A 405 -19.91 15.04 16.47
CA ILE A 405 -19.60 13.74 17.08
C ILE A 405 -18.35 13.86 17.92
N GLN A 406 -18.46 13.50 19.20
CA GLN A 406 -17.37 13.57 20.18
C GLN A 406 -17.19 12.22 20.83
N GLN A 407 -15.94 11.80 21.01
CA GLN A 407 -15.62 10.65 21.83
C GLN A 407 -15.38 11.14 23.27
N VAL A 408 -16.18 10.66 24.19
CA VAL A 408 -16.11 11.01 25.61
C VAL A 408 -15.62 9.77 26.39
N TRP A 409 -14.52 9.89 27.06
CA TRP A 409 -13.96 8.83 27.89
C TRP A 409 -14.68 8.80 29.25
N THR A 410 -15.17 7.62 29.63
CA THR A 410 -15.81 7.36 30.93
C THR A 410 -14.89 6.62 31.90
N SER A 411 -13.86 5.95 31.36
CA SER A 411 -12.78 5.33 32.11
C SER A 411 -11.49 5.35 31.27
N PRO A 412 -10.31 5.01 31.79
CA PRO A 412 -9.09 4.89 30.98
C PRO A 412 -9.20 3.89 29.82
N THR A 413 -10.17 2.98 29.87
CA THR A 413 -10.40 1.93 28.87
C THR A 413 -11.74 2.01 28.18
N GLU A 414 -12.67 2.83 28.67
CA GLU A 414 -14.05 2.91 28.16
C GLU A 414 -14.38 4.31 27.67
N TRP A 415 -15.11 4.38 26.60
CA TRP A 415 -15.60 5.63 26.02
C TRP A 415 -16.95 5.40 25.35
N HIS A 416 -17.71 6.49 25.17
CA HIS A 416 -18.93 6.52 24.38
C HIS A 416 -18.91 7.73 23.43
N LEU A 417 -19.84 7.72 22.48
CA LEU A 417 -20.01 8.83 21.54
C LEU A 417 -21.13 9.73 21.98
N GLU A 418 -20.86 11.03 22.04
CA GLU A 418 -21.86 12.07 22.20
C GLU A 418 -22.12 12.77 20.87
N PHE A 419 -23.38 13.09 20.63
CA PHE A 419 -23.83 13.69 19.39
C PHE A 419 -24.54 15.01 19.69
N ARG A 420 -24.08 16.08 19.04
CA ARG A 420 -24.79 17.37 19.12
C ARG A 420 -26.14 17.29 18.41
N ASN A 421 -26.24 16.57 17.28
CA ASN A 421 -27.47 16.31 16.55
C ASN A 421 -27.93 14.87 16.79
N PRO A 422 -29.15 14.66 17.34
CA PRO A 422 -29.65 13.28 17.54
C PRO A 422 -29.72 12.46 16.25
N GLY A 423 -29.95 13.11 15.09
CA GLY A 423 -29.95 12.44 13.79
C GLY A 423 -28.61 11.85 13.37
N ASP A 424 -27.48 12.39 13.84
CA ASP A 424 -26.15 11.90 13.50
C ASP A 424 -25.85 10.55 14.16
N ARG A 425 -26.45 10.27 15.32
CA ARG A 425 -26.40 8.94 15.95
C ARG A 425 -27.01 7.89 15.03
N ALA A 426 -28.22 8.10 14.56
CA ALA A 426 -28.91 7.16 13.68
C ALA A 426 -28.16 6.97 12.35
N ARG A 427 -27.52 8.02 11.85
CA ARG A 427 -26.66 7.95 10.64
C ARG A 427 -25.42 7.11 10.89
N LEU A 428 -24.71 7.32 12.00
CA LEU A 428 -23.52 6.53 12.35
C LEU A 428 -23.88 5.06 12.57
N GLU A 429 -24.99 4.78 13.27
CA GLU A 429 -25.47 3.41 13.45
C GLU A 429 -25.85 2.73 12.12
N ARG A 430 -26.39 3.49 11.16
CA ARG A 430 -26.63 2.97 9.80
C ARG A 430 -25.33 2.63 9.10
N ILE A 431 -24.33 3.53 9.12
CA ILE A 431 -23.01 3.30 8.54
C ILE A 431 -22.39 2.04 9.18
N GLN A 432 -22.48 1.90 10.50
CA GLN A 432 -21.92 0.75 11.21
C GLN A 432 -22.62 -0.56 10.79
N ARG A 433 -23.95 -0.58 10.70
CA ARG A 433 -24.69 -1.76 10.21
C ARG A 433 -24.29 -2.14 8.78
N GLU A 434 -24.09 -1.16 7.90
CA GLU A 434 -23.63 -1.42 6.54
C GLU A 434 -22.21 -1.99 6.52
N LEU A 435 -21.32 -1.48 7.36
CA LEU A 435 -19.98 -2.06 7.52
C LEU A 435 -20.03 -3.49 8.03
N ASP A 436 -20.80 -3.75 9.09
CA ASP A 436 -20.96 -5.09 9.66
C ASP A 436 -21.49 -6.07 8.60
N ARG A 437 -22.43 -5.62 7.77
CA ARG A 437 -22.95 -6.39 6.63
C ARG A 437 -21.86 -6.68 5.60
N LEU A 438 -21.04 -5.70 5.24
CA LEU A 438 -19.94 -5.87 4.28
C LEU A 438 -18.84 -6.80 4.85
N PHE A 439 -18.52 -6.68 6.13
CA PHE A 439 -17.57 -7.61 6.76
C PHE A 439 -18.11 -9.04 6.86
N ALA A 440 -19.41 -9.20 7.14
CA ALA A 440 -20.09 -10.50 7.14
C ALA A 440 -20.15 -11.15 5.75
N ALA A 441 -19.97 -10.36 4.69
CA ALA A 441 -19.89 -10.85 3.31
C ALA A 441 -18.53 -11.48 2.95
N LEU A 442 -17.50 -11.33 3.79
CA LEU A 442 -16.24 -12.05 3.63
C LEU A 442 -16.46 -13.56 3.90
N PRO A 443 -15.70 -14.43 3.20
CA PRO A 443 -15.85 -15.88 3.39
C PRO A 443 -15.63 -16.31 4.84
N ASP A 444 -16.64 -16.88 5.46
CA ASP A 444 -16.59 -17.47 6.82
C ASP A 444 -16.27 -18.98 6.74
N ARG A 445 -15.16 -19.32 6.10
CA ARG A 445 -14.69 -20.70 6.05
C ARG A 445 -13.32 -20.83 6.68
N LYS A 446 -13.09 -21.93 7.38
CA LYS A 446 -11.79 -22.23 7.98
C LYS A 446 -10.81 -22.64 6.90
N GLY A 447 -9.61 -22.04 6.91
CA GLY A 447 -8.52 -22.49 6.06
C GLY A 447 -7.91 -23.81 6.53
N ASN A 448 -7.39 -24.59 5.58
CA ASN A 448 -6.67 -25.81 5.88
C ASN A 448 -5.26 -25.49 6.41
N ALA A 449 -5.05 -25.65 7.72
CA ALA A 449 -3.81 -25.32 8.42
C ALA A 449 -2.59 -26.13 7.90
N GLU A 450 -2.78 -27.38 7.48
CA GLU A 450 -1.67 -28.21 6.96
C GLU A 450 -1.21 -27.70 5.59
N LEU A 451 -2.15 -27.41 4.69
CA LEU A 451 -1.84 -26.82 3.40
C LEU A 451 -1.18 -25.45 3.58
N ALA A 452 -1.70 -24.62 4.49
CA ALA A 452 -1.13 -23.33 4.83
C ALA A 452 0.34 -23.45 5.31
N ARG A 453 0.63 -24.40 6.20
CA ARG A 453 2.00 -24.66 6.65
C ARG A 453 2.92 -25.09 5.51
N ARG A 454 2.48 -25.97 4.63
CA ARG A 454 3.26 -26.42 3.46
C ARG A 454 3.54 -25.28 2.49
N LEU A 455 2.55 -24.47 2.19
CA LEU A 455 2.72 -23.29 1.30
C LEU A 455 3.67 -22.25 1.92
N ASN A 456 3.60 -22.01 3.24
CA ASN A 456 4.56 -21.17 3.94
C ASN A 456 5.98 -21.74 3.89
N GLN A 457 6.15 -23.06 3.97
CA GLN A 457 7.46 -23.68 3.81
C GLN A 457 8.04 -23.43 2.41
N LEU A 458 7.22 -23.49 1.36
CA LEU A 458 7.65 -23.15 0.00
C LEU A 458 8.12 -21.69 -0.12
N SER A 459 7.54 -20.77 0.67
CA SER A 459 7.99 -19.37 0.70
C SER A 459 9.44 -19.20 1.17
N ARG A 460 9.98 -20.14 1.92
CA ARG A 460 11.37 -20.11 2.37
C ARG A 460 12.35 -20.34 1.22
N TRP A 461 11.96 -21.12 0.24
CA TRP A 461 12.79 -21.52 -0.90
C TRP A 461 12.68 -20.58 -2.08
N TYR A 462 11.64 -19.76 -2.14
CA TYR A 462 11.50 -18.82 -3.24
C TYR A 462 12.52 -17.67 -3.12
N PRO A 463 13.16 -17.27 -4.23
CA PRO A 463 14.15 -16.20 -4.22
C PRO A 463 13.57 -14.89 -3.70
N ARG A 464 14.32 -14.22 -2.81
CA ARG A 464 13.92 -12.94 -2.22
C ARG A 464 13.96 -11.82 -3.25
N PRO A 465 13.20 -10.72 -3.06
CA PRO A 465 13.25 -9.54 -3.93
C PRO A 465 14.68 -9.07 -4.22
N VAL A 466 15.54 -9.02 -3.20
CA VAL A 466 16.95 -8.63 -3.36
C VAL A 466 17.73 -9.57 -4.28
N MET A 467 17.45 -10.87 -4.27
CA MET A 467 18.13 -11.84 -5.13
C MET A 467 17.78 -11.61 -6.60
N TRP A 468 16.51 -11.37 -6.90
CA TRP A 468 16.06 -10.99 -8.23
C TRP A 468 16.69 -9.67 -8.70
N LEU A 469 16.77 -8.68 -7.80
CA LEU A 469 17.38 -7.39 -8.09
C LEU A 469 18.87 -7.55 -8.43
N VAL A 470 19.63 -8.26 -7.60
CA VAL A 470 21.08 -8.52 -7.83
C VAL A 470 21.29 -9.29 -9.14
N LEU A 471 20.51 -10.35 -9.37
CA LEU A 471 20.57 -11.13 -10.60
C LEU A 471 20.29 -10.27 -11.84
N GLY A 472 19.30 -9.39 -11.75
CA GLY A 472 18.98 -8.44 -12.82
C GLY A 472 20.11 -7.45 -13.10
N VAL A 473 20.74 -6.90 -12.06
CA VAL A 473 21.91 -6.01 -12.23
C VAL A 473 23.04 -6.73 -12.94
N ILE A 474 23.41 -7.94 -12.49
CA ILE A 474 24.45 -8.76 -13.13
C ILE A 474 24.09 -9.04 -14.59
N ALA A 475 22.81 -9.43 -14.85
CA ALA A 475 22.35 -9.76 -16.20
C ALA A 475 22.42 -8.54 -17.15
N ILE A 476 22.01 -7.35 -16.70
CA ILE A 476 22.06 -6.13 -17.51
C ILE A 476 23.49 -5.70 -17.82
N ILE A 477 24.39 -5.79 -16.84
CA ILE A 477 25.80 -5.43 -17.03
C ILE A 477 26.46 -6.39 -18.04
N TRP A 478 26.20 -7.69 -17.89
CA TRP A 478 26.84 -8.72 -18.70
C TRP A 478 26.25 -8.81 -20.11
N ARG A 479 24.92 -8.84 -20.26
CA ARG A 479 24.27 -9.16 -21.54
C ARG A 479 23.80 -7.95 -22.34
N ARG A 480 23.51 -6.82 -21.66
CA ARG A 480 23.00 -5.57 -22.28
C ARG A 480 21.84 -5.81 -23.26
N PRO A 481 20.73 -6.45 -22.84
CA PRO A 481 19.65 -6.81 -23.73
C PRO A 481 19.01 -5.56 -24.37
N ARG A 482 18.29 -5.78 -25.50
CA ARG A 482 17.46 -4.73 -26.08
C ARG A 482 16.40 -4.29 -25.06
N GLY A 483 16.14 -2.98 -24.97
CA GLY A 483 15.15 -2.46 -24.01
C GLY A 483 15.63 -2.43 -22.55
N SER A 484 16.93 -2.59 -22.26
CA SER A 484 17.48 -2.52 -20.90
C SER A 484 17.10 -1.28 -20.12
N TRP A 485 16.96 -0.12 -20.79
CA TRP A 485 16.49 1.12 -20.15
C TRP A 485 15.06 1.02 -19.60
N THR A 486 14.18 0.27 -20.27
CA THR A 486 12.81 0.03 -19.79
C THR A 486 12.82 -0.88 -18.57
N LEU A 487 13.67 -1.93 -18.57
CA LEU A 487 13.84 -2.78 -17.39
C LEU A 487 14.37 -1.98 -16.20
N VAL A 488 15.40 -1.15 -16.42
CA VAL A 488 15.95 -0.26 -15.39
C VAL A 488 14.89 0.69 -14.87
N ALA A 489 14.11 1.33 -15.77
CA ALA A 489 13.05 2.26 -15.37
C ALA A 489 11.98 1.59 -14.50
N LEU A 490 11.48 0.40 -14.89
CA LEU A 490 10.53 -0.37 -14.08
C LEU A 490 11.09 -0.73 -12.70
N THR A 491 12.37 -1.13 -12.66
CA THR A 491 13.06 -1.44 -11.41
C THR A 491 13.20 -0.21 -10.52
N LEU A 492 13.56 0.95 -11.11
CA LEU A 492 13.64 2.22 -10.38
C LEU A 492 12.26 2.65 -9.85
N ALA A 493 11.17 2.45 -10.62
CA ALA A 493 9.82 2.69 -10.13
C ALA A 493 9.49 1.83 -8.91
N ALA A 494 9.79 0.54 -8.98
CA ALA A 494 9.59 -0.39 -7.87
C ALA A 494 10.43 0.01 -6.64
N LEU A 495 11.71 0.33 -6.84
CA LEU A 495 12.60 0.79 -5.77
C LEU A 495 12.14 2.13 -5.17
N LEU A 496 11.63 3.05 -5.99
CA LEU A 496 11.10 4.33 -5.51
C LEU A 496 9.89 4.11 -4.60
N VAL A 497 8.96 3.20 -4.96
CA VAL A 497 7.83 2.83 -4.10
C VAL A 497 8.30 2.22 -2.78
N VAL A 498 9.27 1.28 -2.82
CA VAL A 498 9.81 0.65 -1.61
C VAL A 498 10.56 1.68 -0.74
N LEU A 499 11.32 2.58 -1.36
CA LEU A 499 12.03 3.66 -0.67
C LEU A 499 11.06 4.63 0.02
N LEU A 500 9.96 5.02 -0.63
CA LEU A 500 8.95 5.89 0.00
C LEU A 500 8.32 5.24 1.23
N ASN A 501 8.01 3.94 1.16
CA ASN A 501 7.56 3.22 2.34
C ASN A 501 8.64 3.19 3.43
N ALA A 502 9.91 3.02 3.06
CA ALA A 502 11.02 3.07 4.03
C ALA A 502 11.24 4.46 4.63
N LEU A 503 11.00 5.54 3.87
CA LEU A 503 11.09 6.92 4.36
C LEU A 503 9.95 7.29 5.33
N GLY A 504 8.77 6.70 5.15
CA GLY A 504 7.58 7.04 5.94
C GLY A 504 7.24 6.04 7.04
N LEU A 505 7.57 4.74 6.86
CA LEU A 505 7.01 3.67 7.66
C LEU A 505 8.09 2.76 8.27
N PHE A 506 7.65 1.63 8.81
CA PHE A 506 8.48 0.54 9.34
C PHE A 506 8.76 -0.55 8.28
N ALA A 507 9.58 -1.54 8.66
CA ALA A 507 9.87 -2.67 7.78
C ALA A 507 8.71 -3.69 7.79
N ASP A 508 8.07 -3.87 6.63
CA ASP A 508 7.07 -4.91 6.43
C ASP A 508 7.24 -5.48 5.00
N PRO A 509 7.37 -6.81 4.83
CA PRO A 509 7.50 -7.43 3.50
C PRO A 509 6.35 -7.11 2.54
N ARG A 510 5.14 -6.82 3.04
CA ARG A 510 3.97 -6.47 2.23
C ARG A 510 4.17 -5.18 1.41
N PHE A 511 5.07 -4.30 1.82
CA PHE A 511 5.34 -3.06 1.07
C PHE A 511 6.19 -3.29 -0.19
N VAL A 512 6.91 -4.41 -0.29
CA VAL A 512 7.69 -4.76 -1.48
C VAL A 512 6.94 -5.70 -2.40
N LEU A 513 6.04 -6.55 -1.87
CA LEU A 513 5.35 -7.59 -2.63
C LEU A 513 4.60 -7.07 -3.87
N PRO A 514 3.83 -5.96 -3.79
CA PRO A 514 3.08 -5.45 -4.95
C PRO A 514 3.98 -5.11 -6.14
N VAL A 515 5.24 -4.72 -5.88
CA VAL A 515 6.20 -4.28 -6.91
C VAL A 515 7.31 -5.31 -7.17
N ALA A 516 7.41 -6.37 -6.36
CA ALA A 516 8.42 -7.43 -6.52
C ALA A 516 8.44 -8.09 -7.91
N PRO A 517 7.32 -8.24 -8.62
CA PRO A 517 7.33 -8.73 -10.00
C PRO A 517 8.20 -7.90 -10.96
N ALA A 518 8.42 -6.61 -10.70
CA ALA A 518 9.35 -5.80 -11.49
C ALA A 518 10.79 -6.30 -11.36
N PHE A 519 11.21 -6.76 -10.18
CA PHE A 519 12.54 -7.34 -9.96
C PHE A 519 12.66 -8.70 -10.63
N VAL A 520 11.58 -9.51 -10.63
CA VAL A 520 11.52 -10.77 -11.39
C VAL A 520 11.69 -10.50 -12.87
N LEU A 521 10.92 -9.58 -13.44
CA LEU A 521 11.04 -9.19 -14.84
C LEU A 521 12.43 -8.61 -15.17
N PHE A 522 13.00 -7.82 -14.26
CA PHE A 522 14.35 -7.27 -14.41
C PHE A 522 15.41 -8.36 -14.57
N ALA A 523 15.37 -9.39 -13.71
CA ALA A 523 16.28 -10.52 -13.79
C ALA A 523 16.04 -11.38 -15.04
N VAL A 524 14.79 -11.78 -15.26
CA VAL A 524 14.40 -12.67 -16.37
C VAL A 524 14.61 -11.97 -17.72
N GLY A 525 14.16 -10.73 -17.87
CA GLY A 525 14.35 -9.93 -19.07
C GLY A 525 15.83 -9.60 -19.34
N GLY A 526 16.61 -9.41 -18.27
CA GLY A 526 18.06 -9.24 -18.35
C GLY A 526 18.77 -10.49 -18.87
N LEU A 527 18.42 -11.66 -18.32
CA LEU A 527 19.07 -12.95 -18.65
C LEU A 527 18.62 -13.52 -20.00
N LEU A 528 17.34 -13.44 -20.32
CA LEU A 528 16.73 -14.12 -21.47
C LEU A 528 16.42 -13.18 -22.63
N GLY A 529 16.51 -11.86 -22.41
CA GLY A 529 16.25 -10.88 -23.45
C GLY A 529 17.25 -10.95 -24.61
N GLU A 530 16.77 -10.63 -25.81
CA GLU A 530 17.61 -10.57 -27.01
C GLU A 530 18.75 -9.56 -26.85
N THR A 531 19.97 -9.97 -27.18
CA THR A 531 21.15 -9.11 -27.13
C THR A 531 21.28 -8.25 -28.39
N ARG A 532 22.01 -7.13 -28.30
CA ARG A 532 22.23 -6.22 -29.43
C ARG A 532 23.09 -6.81 -30.56
N THR A 533 23.88 -7.83 -30.24
CA THR A 533 24.87 -8.43 -31.17
C THR A 533 24.26 -9.36 -32.21
N ALA A 534 23.04 -9.87 -32.03
CA ALA A 534 22.39 -10.78 -32.95
C ALA A 534 21.77 -10.12 -34.21
N ALA A 535 21.99 -8.84 -34.45
CA ALA A 535 21.37 -8.09 -35.57
C ALA A 535 22.31 -7.73 -36.72
N HIS A 536 23.47 -8.36 -36.79
CA HIS A 536 24.48 -8.18 -37.86
C HIS A 536 24.90 -9.53 -38.51
N GLY A 537 24.01 -10.50 -38.43
CA GLY A 537 24.14 -11.75 -39.18
C GLY A 537 23.04 -11.90 -40.20
#